data_0ec434da0620a4ad93d26ccab80e600b
#
_entry.id   0ec434da0620a4ad93d26ccab80e600b
#
_cell.length_a   1.000
_cell.length_b   1.000
_cell.length_c   1.000
_cell.angle_alpha   90.00
_cell.angle_beta   90.00
_cell.angle_gamma   90.00
#
_symmetry.space_group_name_H-M   'P 1'
#
loop_
_entity.id
_entity.type
_entity.pdbx_description
1 polymer ?
#
loop_
_entity_poly.entity_id
_entity_poly.type
_entity_poly.pdbx_seq_one_letter_code
_entity_poly.pdbx_strand_id
1 'polypeptide(L)'
;DIFRTNLFSHPYHGSIYYNAARSNGLSYVEAIPYVVGGSLMWEISGEMERPSINDFLATSAGGLAMGEVLHRISDRIFDNRKRGCERVVREIIGMVLNPSRGLTRIVTGTTFRTTNTRSTLETTDNTPLHFSVLSSAQMLNSHTAGVKPDYRLVFNISFSYGSPVNASNKRPYDFFRVDLGVSPGMKLSPVSNANIIGQLRQWPLLQTNNSTATIGLYQNFDFYSTDSIKDAVPYKLSEAASMGIGVAWYYESGRFKCFSELYFNGILLGGALSDYHDNRYNRDYSVGSGYSIKNYSGIDYGSFVRFHLLSDMKYLASWHGYEDEDETKEYVDYSVMGDRGRAVTFLLQPKIEISLSKHWFMAASSLFVFRNFHYCYHPNRHTTTYDVRLGIGFKI
;
A
#
# COMPACT_ATOMS: atom_id res chain seq x y z
N ASP A 1 -8.48 -3.44 16.02
CA ASP A 1 -7.02 -3.57 15.90
C ASP A 1 -6.40 -2.17 15.72
N ILE A 2 -5.68 -1.69 16.74
CA ILE A 2 -5.07 -0.35 16.79
C ILE A 2 -4.02 -0.19 15.68
N PHE A 3 -3.24 -1.23 15.37
CA PHE A 3 -2.28 -1.20 14.26
C PHE A 3 -2.94 -0.85 12.92
N ARG A 4 -4.08 -1.50 12.64
CA ARG A 4 -4.85 -1.19 11.42
C ARG A 4 -5.43 0.22 11.46
N THR A 5 -5.98 0.64 12.61
CA THR A 5 -6.55 1.98 12.74
C THR A 5 -5.50 3.04 12.42
N ASN A 6 -4.36 2.98 13.08
CA ASN A 6 -3.33 4.02 12.96
C ASN A 6 -2.58 3.98 11.62
N LEU A 7 -2.33 2.79 11.06
CA LEU A 7 -1.43 2.65 9.90
C LEU A 7 -2.15 2.28 8.60
N PHE A 8 -3.51 2.16 8.62
CA PHE A 8 -4.33 1.95 7.43
C PHE A 8 -5.59 2.82 7.42
N SER A 9 -6.36 2.91 8.54
CA SER A 9 -7.60 3.70 8.54
C SER A 9 -7.32 5.20 8.56
N HIS A 10 -6.32 5.68 9.30
CA HIS A 10 -5.89 7.09 9.26
C HIS A 10 -5.45 7.52 7.85
N PRO A 11 -4.61 6.79 7.11
CA PRO A 11 -4.37 7.03 5.69
C PRO A 11 -5.64 7.13 4.84
N TYR A 12 -6.62 6.25 5.08
CA TYR A 12 -7.89 6.33 4.35
C TYR A 12 -8.67 7.61 4.69
N HIS A 13 -8.76 8.02 5.96
CA HIS A 13 -9.36 9.29 6.34
C HIS A 13 -8.65 10.47 5.68
N GLY A 14 -7.32 10.48 5.69
CA GLY A 14 -6.54 11.50 4.98
C GLY A 14 -6.84 11.55 3.48
N SER A 15 -7.10 10.40 2.86
CA SER A 15 -7.49 10.34 1.45
C SER A 15 -8.81 11.05 1.16
N ILE A 16 -9.73 11.11 2.13
CA ILE A 16 -11.01 11.84 2.00
C ILE A 16 -10.76 13.34 1.97
N TYR A 17 -9.91 13.88 2.88
CA TYR A 17 -9.54 15.30 2.87
C TYR A 17 -8.83 15.70 1.59
N TYR A 18 -7.85 14.88 1.17
CA TYR A 18 -7.14 15.08 -0.08
C TYR A 18 -8.09 15.10 -1.28
N ASN A 19 -8.97 14.12 -1.36
CA ASN A 19 -9.91 14.00 -2.47
C ASN A 19 -11.00 15.06 -2.48
N ALA A 20 -11.32 15.69 -1.36
CA ALA A 20 -12.20 16.85 -1.33
C ALA A 20 -11.57 18.01 -2.15
N ALA A 21 -10.27 18.27 -1.99
CA ALA A 21 -9.55 19.27 -2.77
C ALA A 21 -9.41 18.86 -4.26
N ARG A 22 -8.94 17.62 -4.51
CA ARG A 22 -8.74 17.10 -5.88
C ARG A 22 -10.03 17.09 -6.70
N SER A 23 -11.15 16.76 -6.07
CA SER A 23 -12.47 16.70 -6.73
C SER A 23 -12.96 18.06 -7.19
N ASN A 24 -12.42 19.13 -6.61
CA ASN A 24 -12.69 20.51 -7.00
C ASN A 24 -11.65 21.10 -7.98
N GLY A 25 -10.79 20.27 -8.57
CA GLY A 25 -9.87 20.62 -9.64
C GLY A 25 -8.49 21.11 -9.19
N LEU A 26 -8.18 21.04 -7.90
CA LEU A 26 -6.84 21.36 -7.41
C LEU A 26 -5.85 20.30 -7.88
N SER A 27 -4.62 20.71 -8.19
CA SER A 27 -3.53 19.79 -8.54
C SER A 27 -3.06 18.97 -7.34
N TYR A 28 -2.19 17.97 -7.57
CA TYR A 28 -1.59 17.18 -6.51
C TYR A 28 -0.96 18.04 -5.41
N VAL A 29 -0.14 19.04 -5.81
CA VAL A 29 0.58 19.89 -4.86
C VAL A 29 -0.37 20.85 -4.13
N GLU A 30 -1.35 21.43 -4.82
CA GLU A 30 -2.33 22.32 -4.22
C GLU A 30 -3.28 21.62 -3.24
N ALA A 31 -3.45 20.30 -3.36
CA ALA A 31 -4.25 19.50 -2.43
C ALA A 31 -3.50 19.13 -1.14
N ILE A 32 -2.16 19.23 -1.09
CA ILE A 32 -1.36 18.90 0.11
C ILE A 32 -1.79 19.70 1.35
N PRO A 33 -1.96 21.03 1.31
CA PRO A 33 -2.42 21.78 2.48
C PRO A 33 -3.76 21.33 3.06
N TYR A 34 -4.65 20.78 2.23
CA TYR A 34 -5.97 20.31 2.67
C TYR A 34 -5.89 19.00 3.46
N VAL A 35 -5.04 18.05 3.05
CA VAL A 35 -4.85 16.82 3.81
C VAL A 35 -4.10 17.10 5.11
N VAL A 36 -3.07 17.94 5.08
CA VAL A 36 -2.31 18.31 6.27
C VAL A 36 -3.18 19.10 7.25
N GLY A 37 -3.92 20.10 6.76
CA GLY A 37 -4.82 20.90 7.58
C GLY A 37 -6.00 20.07 8.13
N GLY A 38 -6.58 19.19 7.33
CA GLY A 38 -7.65 18.29 7.77
C GLY A 38 -7.17 17.30 8.83
N SER A 39 -5.96 16.75 8.66
CA SER A 39 -5.32 15.89 9.66
C SER A 39 -5.09 16.64 10.97
N LEU A 40 -4.49 17.84 10.90
CA LEU A 40 -4.22 18.66 12.09
C LEU A 40 -5.51 19.06 12.81
N MET A 41 -6.54 19.46 12.06
CA MET A 41 -7.84 19.82 12.65
C MET A 41 -8.48 18.62 13.37
N TRP A 42 -8.35 17.41 12.78
CA TRP A 42 -8.88 16.20 13.41
C TRP A 42 -8.15 15.87 14.71
N GLU A 43 -6.83 15.91 14.73
CA GLU A 43 -6.00 15.68 15.92
C GLU A 43 -6.31 16.67 17.06
N ILE A 44 -6.56 17.95 16.74
CA ILE A 44 -6.78 18.99 17.76
C ILE A 44 -8.24 19.04 18.24
N SER A 45 -9.20 18.78 17.36
CA SER A 45 -10.61 19.08 17.62
C SER A 45 -11.57 17.92 17.35
N GLY A 46 -11.15 16.86 16.65
CA GLY A 46 -12.00 15.76 16.23
C GLY A 46 -11.88 14.51 17.09
N GLU A 47 -10.77 14.33 17.80
CA GLU A 47 -10.52 13.18 18.67
C GLU A 47 -10.68 13.55 20.15
N MET A 48 -11.10 12.54 20.96
CA MET A 48 -11.14 12.66 22.42
C MET A 48 -9.78 12.30 23.06
N GLU A 49 -8.92 11.62 22.31
CA GLU A 49 -7.55 11.26 22.71
C GLU A 49 -6.59 12.46 22.52
N ARG A 50 -5.41 12.36 23.12
CA ARG A 50 -4.40 13.40 22.95
C ARG A 50 -3.84 13.41 21.54
N PRO A 51 -3.57 14.58 20.92
CA PRO A 51 -2.98 14.69 19.60
C PRO A 51 -1.72 13.84 19.45
N SER A 52 -1.66 13.06 18.37
CA SER A 52 -0.63 12.07 18.13
C SER A 52 0.16 12.37 16.84
N ILE A 53 1.49 12.44 16.94
CA ILE A 53 2.37 12.66 15.79
C ILE A 53 2.28 11.53 14.79
N ASN A 54 2.13 10.26 15.24
CA ASN A 54 1.99 9.12 14.34
C ASN A 54 0.69 9.19 13.53
N ASP A 55 -0.43 9.60 14.14
CA ASP A 55 -1.72 9.66 13.48
C ASP A 55 -1.75 10.85 12.50
N PHE A 56 -1.19 12.00 12.90
CA PHE A 56 -0.97 13.13 12.00
C PHE A 56 -0.14 12.76 10.76
N LEU A 57 0.98 12.06 10.93
CA LEU A 57 1.83 11.65 9.81
C LEU A 57 1.20 10.57 8.95
N ALA A 58 0.53 9.57 9.56
CA ALA A 58 -0.18 8.52 8.85
C ALA A 58 -1.31 9.09 8.00
N THR A 59 -2.14 9.97 8.60
CA THR A 59 -3.26 10.64 7.92
C THR A 59 -2.76 11.53 6.79
N SER A 60 -1.70 12.33 7.02
CA SER A 60 -1.21 13.25 6.01
C SER A 60 -0.49 12.53 4.86
N ALA A 61 0.60 11.81 5.14
CA ALA A 61 1.43 11.21 4.09
C ALA A 61 0.79 9.97 3.46
N GLY A 62 0.21 9.08 4.28
CA GLY A 62 -0.53 7.93 3.77
C GLY A 62 -1.79 8.36 3.02
N GLY A 63 -2.46 9.43 3.49
CA GLY A 63 -3.61 10.04 2.83
C GLY A 63 -3.29 10.62 1.45
N LEU A 64 -2.12 11.22 1.26
CA LEU A 64 -1.64 11.66 -0.07
C LEU A 64 -1.48 10.47 -1.02
N ALA A 65 -0.80 9.41 -0.58
CA ALA A 65 -0.54 8.24 -1.43
C ALA A 65 -1.85 7.54 -1.82
N MET A 66 -2.68 7.22 -0.84
CA MET A 66 -3.96 6.53 -1.05
C MET A 66 -4.96 7.42 -1.79
N GLY A 67 -4.99 8.71 -1.45
CA GLY A 67 -5.90 9.68 -2.06
C GLY A 67 -5.65 9.88 -3.55
N GLU A 68 -4.40 10.05 -3.98
CA GLU A 68 -4.10 10.24 -5.41
C GLU A 68 -4.38 8.98 -6.23
N VAL A 69 -4.09 7.80 -5.68
CA VAL A 69 -4.48 6.53 -6.31
C VAL A 69 -5.99 6.43 -6.50
N LEU A 70 -6.76 6.67 -5.44
CA LEU A 70 -8.23 6.62 -5.50
C LEU A 70 -8.79 7.69 -6.43
N HIS A 71 -8.19 8.89 -6.46
CA HIS A 71 -8.53 9.94 -7.42
C HIS A 71 -8.35 9.47 -8.86
N ARG A 72 -7.17 8.95 -9.21
CA ARG A 72 -6.85 8.51 -10.57
C ARG A 72 -7.70 7.32 -11.03
N ILE A 73 -7.90 6.32 -10.15
CA ILE A 73 -8.74 5.16 -10.48
C ILE A 73 -10.20 5.59 -10.66
N SER A 74 -10.74 6.40 -9.76
CA SER A 74 -12.13 6.89 -9.88
C SER A 74 -12.33 7.72 -11.14
N ASP A 75 -11.32 8.52 -11.54
CA ASP A 75 -11.35 9.32 -12.76
C ASP A 75 -11.43 8.45 -14.03
N ARG A 76 -10.80 7.27 -14.02
CA ARG A 76 -10.92 6.28 -15.10
C ARG A 76 -12.27 5.58 -15.14
N ILE A 77 -12.97 5.50 -14.02
CA ILE A 77 -14.26 4.83 -13.92
C ILE A 77 -15.40 5.78 -14.34
N PHE A 78 -15.39 7.03 -13.87
CA PHE A 78 -16.38 8.02 -14.26
C PHE A 78 -16.28 8.33 -15.77
N ASP A 79 -17.40 8.31 -16.47
CA ASP A 79 -17.47 8.65 -17.89
C ASP A 79 -18.81 9.29 -18.24
N ASN A 80 -18.80 10.60 -18.46
CA ASN A 80 -20.01 11.37 -18.75
C ASN A 80 -20.62 11.07 -20.13
N ARG A 81 -19.91 10.36 -21.01
CA ARG A 81 -20.41 9.92 -22.34
C ARG A 81 -21.37 8.75 -22.23
N LYS A 82 -21.31 7.98 -21.13
CA LYS A 82 -22.08 6.75 -20.91
C LYS A 82 -23.51 7.06 -20.49
N ARG A 83 -24.44 6.13 -20.78
CA ARG A 83 -25.88 6.25 -20.50
C ARG A 83 -26.42 4.94 -19.90
N GLY A 84 -27.64 5.01 -19.36
CA GLY A 84 -28.35 3.83 -18.83
C GLY A 84 -27.60 3.14 -17.70
N CYS A 85 -27.74 1.80 -17.63
CA CYS A 85 -27.15 0.97 -16.55
C CYS A 85 -25.63 1.11 -16.43
N GLU A 86 -24.91 1.20 -17.56
CA GLU A 86 -23.45 1.37 -17.54
C GLU A 86 -23.05 2.64 -16.80
N ARG A 87 -23.78 3.75 -17.03
CA ARG A 87 -23.55 5.00 -16.33
C ARG A 87 -23.75 4.86 -14.83
N VAL A 88 -24.88 4.26 -14.43
CA VAL A 88 -25.24 4.09 -13.02
C VAL A 88 -24.18 3.24 -12.30
N VAL A 89 -23.78 2.11 -12.89
CA VAL A 89 -22.75 1.24 -12.31
C VAL A 89 -21.43 1.98 -12.16
N ARG A 90 -21.00 2.76 -13.15
CA ARG A 90 -19.76 3.56 -13.08
C ARG A 90 -19.84 4.64 -12.00
N GLU A 91 -20.95 5.33 -11.85
CA GLU A 91 -21.15 6.34 -10.79
C GLU A 91 -21.10 5.68 -9.40
N ILE A 92 -21.74 4.53 -9.20
CA ILE A 92 -21.72 3.82 -7.92
C ILE A 92 -20.30 3.35 -7.59
N ILE A 93 -19.61 2.67 -8.51
CA ILE A 93 -18.25 2.17 -8.27
C ILE A 93 -17.29 3.35 -8.02
N GLY A 94 -17.38 4.41 -8.83
CA GLY A 94 -16.54 5.59 -8.65
C GLY A 94 -16.78 6.30 -7.31
N MET A 95 -18.04 6.38 -6.84
CA MET A 95 -18.39 6.94 -5.54
C MET A 95 -17.92 6.08 -4.37
N VAL A 96 -17.98 4.74 -4.49
CA VAL A 96 -17.47 3.83 -3.46
C VAL A 96 -15.94 3.97 -3.31
N LEU A 97 -15.22 4.09 -4.43
CA LEU A 97 -13.76 4.27 -4.43
C LEU A 97 -13.35 5.67 -3.99
N ASN A 98 -14.11 6.69 -4.34
CA ASN A 98 -13.81 8.08 -3.99
C ASN A 98 -15.10 8.80 -3.60
N PRO A 99 -15.52 8.70 -2.32
CA PRO A 99 -16.76 9.30 -1.84
C PRO A 99 -16.80 10.83 -2.02
N SER A 100 -15.68 11.52 -1.78
CA SER A 100 -15.59 12.98 -1.95
C SER A 100 -15.89 13.39 -3.37
N ARG A 101 -15.35 12.68 -4.37
CA ARG A 101 -15.61 12.94 -5.79
C ARG A 101 -17.04 12.59 -6.17
N GLY A 102 -17.55 11.45 -5.69
CA GLY A 102 -18.94 11.06 -5.93
C GLY A 102 -19.91 12.13 -5.42
N LEU A 103 -19.70 12.62 -4.21
CA LEU A 103 -20.51 13.70 -3.63
C LEU A 103 -20.39 14.99 -4.42
N THR A 104 -19.19 15.44 -4.79
CA THR A 104 -18.98 16.63 -5.64
C THR A 104 -19.74 16.50 -6.95
N ARG A 105 -19.73 15.34 -7.60
CA ARG A 105 -20.47 15.09 -8.85
C ARG A 105 -21.98 15.17 -8.68
N ILE A 106 -22.52 14.70 -7.56
CA ILE A 106 -23.96 14.81 -7.22
C ILE A 106 -24.33 16.28 -7.02
N VAL A 107 -23.60 16.98 -6.16
CA VAL A 107 -23.87 18.40 -5.81
C VAL A 107 -23.78 19.32 -7.04
N THR A 108 -22.80 19.08 -7.92
CA THR A 108 -22.65 19.84 -9.18
C THR A 108 -23.62 19.42 -10.29
N GLY A 109 -24.41 18.38 -10.06
CA GLY A 109 -25.31 17.79 -11.05
C GLY A 109 -24.61 17.03 -12.18
N THR A 110 -23.29 16.83 -12.09
CA THR A 110 -22.50 16.14 -13.14
C THR A 110 -22.89 14.68 -13.28
N THR A 111 -23.29 14.03 -12.18
CA THR A 111 -23.80 12.64 -12.17
C THR A 111 -24.98 12.47 -13.12
N PHE A 112 -25.85 13.49 -13.27
CA PHE A 112 -27.08 13.41 -14.03
C PHE A 112 -26.95 13.97 -15.46
N ARG A 113 -25.81 14.59 -15.82
CA ARG A 113 -25.57 15.16 -17.14
C ARG A 113 -24.80 14.21 -18.03
N THR A 114 -25.28 13.99 -19.25
CA THR A 114 -24.55 13.32 -20.31
C THR A 114 -23.89 14.36 -21.20
N THR A 115 -22.61 14.20 -21.50
CA THR A 115 -21.84 15.10 -22.37
C THR A 115 -21.13 14.29 -23.46
N ASN A 116 -20.64 14.95 -24.50
CA ASN A 116 -19.85 14.31 -25.56
C ASN A 116 -18.38 14.08 -25.13
N THR A 117 -17.96 14.69 -24.04
CA THR A 117 -16.62 14.59 -23.51
C THR A 117 -16.64 13.79 -22.22
N ARG A 118 -15.57 13.02 -21.98
CA ARG A 118 -15.30 12.41 -20.70
C ARG A 118 -14.93 13.53 -19.72
N SER A 119 -15.61 13.60 -18.58
CA SER A 119 -15.20 14.52 -17.53
C SER A 119 -14.01 13.92 -16.80
N THR A 120 -12.84 14.09 -17.36
CA THR A 120 -11.58 13.72 -16.73
C THR A 120 -10.88 14.99 -16.29
N LEU A 121 -10.41 15.02 -15.06
CA LEU A 121 -9.62 16.15 -14.57
C LEU A 121 -8.16 16.05 -15.03
N GLU A 122 -7.62 14.83 -15.16
CA GLU A 122 -6.19 14.66 -15.46
C GLU A 122 -5.82 13.41 -16.27
N THR A 123 -6.66 12.38 -16.33
CA THR A 123 -6.29 11.13 -16.99
C THR A 123 -6.54 11.19 -18.49
N THR A 124 -5.57 10.76 -19.27
CA THR A 124 -5.75 10.55 -20.71
C THR A 124 -6.28 9.14 -20.96
N ASP A 125 -7.16 8.99 -21.95
CA ASP A 125 -7.69 7.67 -22.35
C ASP A 125 -6.60 6.69 -22.80
N ASN A 126 -5.43 7.20 -23.18
CA ASN A 126 -4.32 6.43 -23.74
C ASN A 126 -3.31 5.91 -22.68
N THR A 127 -3.46 6.28 -21.40
CA THR A 127 -2.56 5.77 -20.36
C THR A 127 -2.84 4.29 -20.10
N PRO A 128 -1.85 3.40 -20.21
CA PRO A 128 -2.03 1.97 -19.93
C PRO A 128 -2.56 1.77 -18.51
N LEU A 129 -3.57 0.94 -18.38
CA LEU A 129 -4.11 0.51 -17.10
C LEU A 129 -4.20 -1.02 -17.11
N HIS A 130 -3.47 -1.65 -16.21
CA HIS A 130 -3.55 -3.08 -15.98
C HIS A 130 -4.27 -3.32 -14.65
N PHE A 131 -5.30 -4.13 -14.72
CA PHE A 131 -6.07 -4.55 -13.55
C PHE A 131 -6.10 -6.06 -13.49
N SER A 132 -5.91 -6.63 -12.30
CA SER A 132 -6.12 -8.05 -12.10
C SER A 132 -6.69 -8.35 -10.71
N VAL A 133 -7.47 -9.43 -10.66
CA VAL A 133 -7.97 -10.02 -9.41
C VAL A 133 -7.54 -11.48 -9.40
N LEU A 134 -6.90 -11.89 -8.32
CA LEU A 134 -6.45 -13.26 -8.09
C LEU A 134 -7.13 -13.81 -6.84
N SER A 135 -7.89 -14.87 -6.97
CA SER A 135 -8.44 -15.66 -5.86
C SER A 135 -7.52 -16.83 -5.57
N SER A 136 -7.00 -16.92 -4.36
CA SER A 136 -6.00 -17.92 -3.97
C SER A 136 -6.38 -18.64 -2.68
N ALA A 137 -6.12 -19.93 -2.63
CA ALA A 137 -5.96 -20.66 -1.38
C ALA A 137 -4.59 -20.34 -0.80
N GLN A 138 -4.54 -19.90 0.43
CA GLN A 138 -3.32 -19.57 1.18
C GLN A 138 -3.08 -20.60 2.28
N MET A 139 -1.87 -21.11 2.40
CA MET A 139 -1.36 -21.81 3.55
C MET A 139 -0.33 -20.90 4.25
N LEU A 140 -0.65 -20.42 5.43
CA LEU A 140 0.21 -19.58 6.25
C LEU A 140 0.83 -20.41 7.37
N ASN A 141 2.15 -20.36 7.48
CA ASN A 141 2.91 -21.04 8.52
C ASN A 141 3.87 -20.07 9.21
N SER A 142 3.97 -20.20 10.54
CA SER A 142 4.97 -19.51 11.34
C SER A 142 5.92 -20.57 11.91
N HIS A 143 7.22 -20.30 11.89
CA HIS A 143 8.26 -21.23 12.38
C HIS A 143 8.28 -21.37 13.92
N THR A 144 7.21 -20.99 14.59
CA THR A 144 7.03 -21.25 16.03
C THR A 144 6.70 -22.72 16.22
N ALA A 145 7.53 -23.43 16.96
CA ALA A 145 7.40 -24.89 17.18
C ALA A 145 5.99 -25.26 17.70
N GLY A 146 5.36 -26.24 17.06
CA GLY A 146 4.05 -26.77 17.43
C GLY A 146 2.82 -26.02 16.90
N VAL A 147 2.99 -24.96 16.11
CA VAL A 147 1.89 -24.25 15.45
C VAL A 147 1.55 -24.94 14.13
N LYS A 148 0.29 -25.36 13.96
CA LYS A 148 -0.18 -25.92 12.69
C LYS A 148 -0.41 -24.79 11.66
N PRO A 149 -0.16 -25.06 10.36
CA PRO A 149 -0.48 -24.11 9.30
C PRO A 149 -1.96 -23.67 9.35
N ASP A 150 -2.20 -22.42 9.01
CA ASP A 150 -3.53 -21.87 8.85
C ASP A 150 -3.89 -21.77 7.36
N TYR A 151 -5.11 -22.13 7.01
CA TYR A 151 -5.60 -22.17 5.63
C TYR A 151 -6.68 -21.11 5.43
N ARG A 152 -6.51 -20.26 4.43
CA ARG A 152 -7.40 -19.13 4.16
C ARG A 152 -7.66 -18.97 2.68
N LEU A 153 -8.75 -18.26 2.38
CA LEU A 153 -8.98 -17.70 1.05
C LEU A 153 -8.49 -16.26 1.04
N VAL A 154 -7.71 -15.91 0.01
CA VAL A 154 -7.18 -14.54 -0.17
C VAL A 154 -7.51 -14.06 -1.57
N PHE A 155 -8.02 -12.83 -1.65
CA PHE A 155 -8.23 -12.10 -2.90
C PHE A 155 -7.15 -11.02 -3.02
N ASN A 156 -6.35 -11.08 -4.07
CA ASN A 156 -5.40 -10.03 -4.40
C ASN A 156 -5.92 -9.21 -5.57
N ILE A 157 -6.00 -7.91 -5.39
CA ILE A 157 -6.39 -6.92 -6.39
C ILE A 157 -5.16 -6.11 -6.72
N SER A 158 -4.74 -6.12 -7.98
CA SER A 158 -3.57 -5.38 -8.44
C SER A 158 -3.95 -4.38 -9.51
N PHE A 159 -3.45 -3.15 -9.36
CA PHE A 159 -3.54 -2.09 -10.35
C PHE A 159 -2.14 -1.60 -10.72
N SER A 160 -1.90 -1.41 -12.03
CA SER A 160 -0.75 -0.67 -12.52
C SER A 160 -1.23 0.35 -13.54
N TYR A 161 -0.97 1.62 -13.27
CA TYR A 161 -1.33 2.76 -14.11
C TYR A 161 -0.07 3.41 -14.67
N GLY A 162 -0.03 3.61 -15.98
CA GLY A 162 1.14 4.15 -16.65
C GLY A 162 2.33 3.17 -16.71
N SER A 163 3.49 3.72 -16.95
CA SER A 163 4.77 2.98 -16.94
C SER A 163 5.85 3.84 -16.28
N PRO A 164 6.69 3.27 -15.40
CA PRO A 164 7.72 4.04 -14.70
C PRO A 164 8.82 4.58 -15.63
N VAL A 165 8.95 4.01 -16.83
CA VAL A 165 9.94 4.41 -17.84
C VAL A 165 9.36 5.24 -18.97
N ASN A 166 8.11 5.68 -18.87
CA ASN A 166 7.50 6.51 -19.90
C ASN A 166 8.03 7.96 -19.83
N ALA A 167 8.78 8.38 -20.82
CA ALA A 167 9.37 9.73 -20.89
C ALA A 167 8.33 10.88 -20.84
N SER A 168 7.05 10.61 -21.10
CA SER A 168 5.98 11.61 -21.03
C SER A 168 5.44 11.84 -19.60
N ASN A 169 5.84 11.06 -18.60
CA ASN A 169 5.43 11.26 -17.21
C ASN A 169 6.01 12.58 -16.67
N LYS A 170 5.16 13.56 -16.42
CA LYS A 170 5.55 14.88 -15.93
C LYS A 170 4.87 15.26 -14.62
N ARG A 171 3.76 14.62 -14.31
CA ARG A 171 2.94 14.89 -13.13
C ARG A 171 3.11 13.78 -12.08
N PRO A 172 2.98 14.11 -10.80
CA PRO A 172 2.90 13.09 -9.76
C PRO A 172 1.86 12.03 -10.10
N TYR A 173 2.20 10.77 -9.87
CA TYR A 173 1.36 9.59 -10.13
C TYR A 173 0.94 9.37 -11.61
N ASP A 174 1.67 9.90 -12.58
CA ASP A 174 1.55 9.45 -13.98
C ASP A 174 1.97 7.98 -14.13
N PHE A 175 2.71 7.46 -13.15
CA PHE A 175 2.86 6.03 -12.88
C PHE A 175 2.58 5.74 -11.42
N PHE A 176 1.79 4.69 -11.17
CA PHE A 176 1.66 4.07 -9.85
C PHE A 176 1.30 2.59 -9.97
N ARG A 177 1.62 1.84 -8.90
CA ARG A 177 1.22 0.45 -8.70
C ARG A 177 0.56 0.30 -7.35
N VAL A 178 -0.50 -0.52 -7.30
CA VAL A 178 -1.22 -0.86 -6.08
C VAL A 178 -1.43 -2.36 -6.03
N ASP A 179 -1.14 -2.94 -4.89
CA ASP A 179 -1.48 -4.32 -4.56
C ASP A 179 -2.24 -4.37 -3.24
N LEU A 180 -3.48 -4.85 -3.29
CA LEU A 180 -4.39 -4.97 -2.15
C LEU A 180 -4.75 -6.44 -1.93
N GLY A 181 -4.43 -6.97 -0.77
CA GLY A 181 -4.84 -8.30 -0.34
C GLY A 181 -6.01 -8.24 0.64
N VAL A 182 -7.02 -9.04 0.39
CA VAL A 182 -8.22 -9.16 1.24
C VAL A 182 -8.46 -10.63 1.57
N SER A 183 -8.54 -10.93 2.86
CA SER A 183 -8.87 -12.27 3.37
C SER A 183 -10.13 -12.21 4.25
N PRO A 184 -11.29 -12.60 3.73
CA PRO A 184 -12.56 -12.48 4.45
C PRO A 184 -12.65 -13.29 5.75
N GLY A 185 -11.76 -14.28 5.92
CA GLY A 185 -11.71 -15.11 7.12
C GLY A 185 -10.92 -14.51 8.29
N MET A 186 -10.28 -13.37 8.09
CA MET A 186 -9.51 -12.71 9.15
C MET A 186 -10.43 -12.02 10.17
N LYS A 187 -10.19 -12.27 11.46
CA LYS A 187 -11.00 -11.73 12.56
C LYS A 187 -10.67 -10.28 12.87
N LEU A 188 -9.38 -9.92 12.84
CA LEU A 188 -8.90 -8.59 13.21
C LEU A 188 -9.03 -7.59 12.08
N SER A 189 -8.73 -8.00 10.85
CA SER A 189 -8.81 -7.14 9.67
C SER A 189 -8.96 -7.99 8.40
N PRO A 190 -9.94 -7.72 7.54
CA PRO A 190 -10.01 -8.40 6.25
C PRO A 190 -8.86 -8.01 5.30
N VAL A 191 -8.20 -6.87 5.51
CA VAL A 191 -7.06 -6.41 4.72
C VAL A 191 -5.79 -7.06 5.22
N SER A 192 -5.18 -7.92 4.39
CA SER A 192 -3.92 -8.60 4.69
C SER A 192 -2.70 -7.79 4.25
N ASN A 193 -2.83 -7.06 3.16
CA ASN A 193 -1.80 -6.13 2.68
C ASN A 193 -2.41 -5.02 1.82
N ALA A 194 -1.75 -3.87 1.84
CA ALA A 194 -2.01 -2.76 0.93
C ALA A 194 -0.67 -2.07 0.63
N ASN A 195 -0.28 -2.09 -0.64
CA ASN A 195 1.01 -1.58 -1.08
C ASN A 195 0.78 -0.58 -2.21
N ILE A 196 1.41 0.58 -2.11
CA ILE A 196 1.33 1.64 -3.11
C ILE A 196 2.74 2.12 -3.40
N ILE A 197 3.08 2.21 -4.68
CA ILE A 197 4.27 2.92 -5.18
C ILE A 197 3.77 3.93 -6.19
N GLY A 198 4.00 5.22 -5.93
CA GLY A 198 3.62 6.33 -6.80
C GLY A 198 4.83 7.15 -7.22
N GLN A 199 5.02 7.36 -8.53
CA GLN A 199 6.09 8.19 -9.09
C GLN A 199 5.72 9.67 -8.97
N LEU A 200 6.56 10.44 -8.28
CA LEU A 200 6.37 11.89 -8.12
C LEU A 200 7.04 12.68 -9.25
N ARG A 201 8.24 12.25 -9.64
CA ARG A 201 9.04 12.87 -10.72
C ARG A 201 10.01 11.86 -11.27
N GLN A 202 10.37 11.98 -12.55
CA GLN A 202 11.39 11.14 -13.16
C GLN A 202 12.30 11.90 -14.11
N TRP A 203 13.46 11.29 -14.40
CA TRP A 203 14.44 11.71 -15.38
C TRP A 203 14.93 10.50 -16.16
N PRO A 204 15.13 10.61 -17.49
CA PRO A 204 15.66 9.52 -18.29
C PRO A 204 17.15 9.28 -17.95
N LEU A 205 17.54 8.01 -17.85
CA LEU A 205 18.94 7.59 -17.72
C LEU A 205 19.47 6.92 -18.99
N LEU A 206 18.65 6.09 -19.62
CA LEU A 206 19.01 5.33 -20.82
C LEU A 206 17.77 5.17 -21.69
N GLN A 207 17.96 5.36 -22.99
CA GLN A 207 16.93 5.05 -23.98
C GLN A 207 17.59 4.50 -25.24
N THR A 208 17.35 3.23 -25.51
CA THR A 208 17.76 2.51 -26.73
C THR A 208 16.55 1.84 -27.36
N ASN A 209 16.75 1.18 -28.50
CA ASN A 209 15.64 0.46 -29.16
C ASN A 209 15.02 -0.63 -28.28
N ASN A 210 15.81 -1.29 -27.43
CA ASN A 210 15.38 -2.44 -26.65
C ASN A 210 15.44 -2.21 -25.14
N SER A 211 16.06 -1.12 -24.69
CA SER A 211 16.29 -0.87 -23.27
C SER A 211 15.98 0.56 -22.88
N THR A 212 15.23 0.73 -21.82
CA THR A 212 14.90 2.05 -21.26
C THR A 212 15.14 2.03 -19.75
N ALA A 213 15.80 3.07 -19.24
CA ALA A 213 15.98 3.25 -17.81
C ALA A 213 15.69 4.69 -17.41
N THR A 214 15.12 4.83 -16.21
CA THR A 214 14.82 6.13 -15.59
C THR A 214 15.24 6.12 -14.13
N ILE A 215 15.55 7.30 -13.61
CA ILE A 215 15.65 7.56 -12.17
C ILE A 215 14.52 8.50 -11.77
N GLY A 216 13.99 8.36 -10.58
CA GLY A 216 12.86 9.20 -10.14
C GLY A 216 12.73 9.31 -8.64
N LEU A 217 11.85 10.22 -8.24
CA LEU A 217 11.35 10.32 -6.87
C LEU A 217 10.04 9.55 -6.76
N TYR A 218 9.91 8.78 -5.69
CA TYR A 218 8.74 7.94 -5.45
C TYR A 218 8.22 8.13 -4.03
N GLN A 219 6.91 8.07 -3.90
CA GLN A 219 6.22 7.93 -2.62
C GLN A 219 5.80 6.46 -2.47
N ASN A 220 5.98 5.92 -1.27
CA ASN A 220 5.62 4.55 -0.96
C ASN A 220 4.67 4.52 0.23
N PHE A 221 3.79 3.53 0.23
CA PHE A 221 2.94 3.16 1.34
C PHE A 221 2.83 1.64 1.39
N ASP A 222 3.15 1.03 2.54
CA ASP A 222 2.97 -0.39 2.76
C ASP A 222 2.23 -0.65 4.06
N PHE A 223 1.34 -1.61 4.00
CA PHE A 223 0.68 -2.20 5.14
C PHE A 223 0.60 -3.71 4.96
N TYR A 224 1.09 -4.47 5.95
CA TYR A 224 0.98 -5.92 6.03
C TYR A 224 0.51 -6.31 7.42
N SER A 225 -0.51 -7.15 7.50
CA SER A 225 -1.05 -7.63 8.77
C SER A 225 -1.57 -9.05 8.63
N THR A 226 -1.45 -9.82 9.71
CA THR A 226 -2.04 -11.16 9.83
C THR A 226 -2.87 -11.23 11.10
N ASP A 227 -3.80 -12.20 11.14
CA ASP A 227 -4.44 -12.60 12.40
C ASP A 227 -3.51 -13.46 13.25
N SER A 228 -3.87 -13.57 14.52
CA SER A 228 -3.23 -14.53 15.43
C SER A 228 -3.44 -15.96 14.97
N ILE A 229 -2.35 -16.72 14.96
CA ILE A 229 -2.37 -18.17 14.83
C ILE A 229 -2.03 -18.73 16.22
N LYS A 230 -3.00 -19.32 16.93
CA LYS A 230 -2.84 -19.83 18.29
C LYS A 230 -2.11 -18.82 19.21
N ASP A 231 -2.71 -17.65 19.36
CA ASP A 231 -2.26 -16.57 20.27
C ASP A 231 -0.94 -15.86 19.86
N ALA A 232 -0.35 -16.21 18.73
CA ALA A 232 0.80 -15.52 18.15
C ALA A 232 0.44 -14.83 16.85
N VAL A 233 0.71 -13.54 16.72
CA VAL A 233 0.60 -12.81 15.45
C VAL A 233 1.87 -13.05 14.63
N PRO A 234 1.77 -13.61 13.41
CA PRO A 234 2.96 -13.92 12.62
C PRO A 234 3.77 -12.69 12.21
N TYR A 235 3.09 -11.63 11.75
CA TYR A 235 3.72 -10.34 11.43
C TYR A 235 2.71 -9.20 11.37
N LYS A 236 3.18 -8.02 11.74
CA LYS A 236 2.61 -6.70 11.45
C LYS A 236 3.76 -5.82 10.98
N LEU A 237 3.59 -5.18 9.84
CA LEU A 237 4.62 -4.35 9.23
C LEU A 237 3.98 -3.24 8.42
N SER A 238 4.47 -2.01 8.57
CA SER A 238 3.99 -0.86 7.82
C SER A 238 5.09 0.12 7.50
N GLU A 239 4.88 0.83 6.40
CA GLU A 239 5.62 1.98 5.93
C GLU A 239 4.56 3.01 5.51
N ALA A 240 4.00 3.72 6.53
CA ALA A 240 2.83 4.57 6.34
C ALA A 240 3.18 5.94 5.75
N ALA A 241 4.40 6.42 6.00
CA ALA A 241 4.91 7.68 5.45
C ALA A 241 6.34 7.48 4.98
N SER A 242 6.53 7.32 3.68
CA SER A 242 7.87 7.16 3.10
C SER A 242 7.99 7.75 1.71
N MET A 243 9.21 8.16 1.40
CA MET A 243 9.58 8.72 0.11
C MET A 243 11.05 8.39 -0.18
N GLY A 244 11.37 8.23 -1.47
CA GLY A 244 12.73 7.90 -1.84
C GLY A 244 13.05 8.05 -3.30
N ILE A 245 14.24 7.59 -3.65
CA ILE A 245 14.75 7.57 -5.02
C ILE A 245 14.59 6.14 -5.55
N GLY A 246 14.18 6.02 -6.82
CA GLY A 246 14.08 4.74 -7.50
C GLY A 246 14.68 4.77 -8.89
N VAL A 247 15.23 3.63 -9.29
CA VAL A 247 15.70 3.38 -10.67
C VAL A 247 14.83 2.28 -11.26
N ALA A 248 14.25 2.54 -12.42
CA ALA A 248 13.49 1.57 -13.18
C ALA A 248 14.21 1.29 -14.49
N TRP A 249 14.43 0.01 -14.77
CA TRP A 249 15.03 -0.48 -16.00
C TRP A 249 14.15 -1.53 -16.65
N TYR A 250 13.93 -1.39 -17.95
CA TYR A 250 13.09 -2.27 -18.76
C TYR A 250 13.84 -2.65 -20.03
N TYR A 251 13.79 -3.94 -20.37
CA TYR A 251 14.33 -4.48 -21.60
C TYR A 251 13.28 -5.32 -22.32
N GLU A 252 13.15 -5.12 -23.62
CA GLU A 252 12.22 -5.87 -24.46
C GLU A 252 12.91 -6.31 -25.77
N SER A 253 12.88 -7.60 -26.06
CA SER A 253 13.40 -8.17 -27.30
C SER A 253 12.52 -9.33 -27.76
N GLY A 254 11.77 -9.13 -28.83
CA GLY A 254 10.85 -10.11 -29.37
C GLY A 254 9.76 -10.50 -28.34
N ARG A 255 9.78 -11.77 -27.90
CA ARG A 255 8.85 -12.29 -26.90
C ARG A 255 9.36 -12.17 -25.46
N PHE A 256 10.59 -11.75 -25.30
CA PHE A 256 11.25 -11.67 -24.01
C PHE A 256 11.20 -10.24 -23.47
N LYS A 257 10.67 -10.07 -22.28
CA LYS A 257 10.70 -8.82 -21.54
C LYS A 257 11.28 -9.08 -20.16
N CYS A 258 12.18 -8.22 -19.71
CA CYS A 258 12.62 -8.23 -18.34
C CYS A 258 12.67 -6.80 -17.80
N PHE A 259 12.47 -6.68 -16.50
CA PHE A 259 12.51 -5.40 -15.82
C PHE A 259 13.08 -5.54 -14.42
N SER A 260 13.63 -4.46 -13.93
CA SER A 260 14.05 -4.31 -12.54
C SER A 260 13.79 -2.88 -12.07
N GLU A 261 13.13 -2.77 -10.96
CA GLU A 261 12.86 -1.50 -10.28
C GLU A 261 13.48 -1.59 -8.89
N LEU A 262 14.38 -0.66 -8.57
CA LEU A 262 15.06 -0.60 -7.28
C LEU A 262 14.74 0.73 -6.62
N TYR A 263 14.27 0.69 -5.37
CA TYR A 263 13.88 1.86 -4.60
C TYR A 263 14.65 1.90 -3.28
N PHE A 264 15.17 3.07 -2.94
CA PHE A 264 15.72 3.38 -1.64
C PHE A 264 14.90 4.50 -1.00
N ASN A 265 14.23 4.21 0.12
CA ASN A 265 13.28 5.10 0.76
C ASN A 265 13.71 5.45 2.18
N GLY A 266 13.52 6.71 2.56
CA GLY A 266 13.46 7.13 3.95
C GLY A 266 12.05 6.90 4.50
N ILE A 267 11.94 6.22 5.63
CA ILE A 267 10.68 5.98 6.34
C ILE A 267 10.58 6.99 7.47
N LEU A 268 9.66 7.94 7.34
CA LEU A 268 9.35 8.88 8.40
C LEU A 268 8.48 8.23 9.46
N LEU A 269 7.49 7.43 9.03
CA LEU A 269 6.61 6.67 9.90
C LEU A 269 6.45 5.24 9.38
N GLY A 270 6.87 4.28 10.19
CA GLY A 270 6.65 2.86 9.99
C GLY A 270 6.24 2.16 11.27
N GLY A 271 5.73 0.94 11.14
CA GLY A 271 5.32 0.10 12.25
C GLY A 271 5.82 -1.32 12.11
N ALA A 272 6.21 -1.94 13.21
CA ALA A 272 6.63 -3.33 13.28
C ALA A 272 6.02 -4.03 14.49
N LEU A 273 5.68 -5.32 14.36
CA LEU A 273 5.17 -6.14 15.46
C LEU A 273 6.09 -6.08 16.67
N SER A 274 5.50 -5.88 17.84
CA SER A 274 6.13 -5.89 19.17
C SER A 274 5.78 -7.20 19.84
N ASP A 275 6.76 -7.94 20.38
CA ASP A 275 6.56 -9.29 20.92
C ASP A 275 6.27 -9.29 22.43
N TYR A 276 6.58 -8.21 23.13
CA TYR A 276 6.50 -8.09 24.59
C TYR A 276 5.49 -7.01 25.03
N HIS A 277 4.41 -6.84 24.23
CA HIS A 277 3.44 -5.81 24.54
C HIS A 277 2.84 -5.97 25.91
N ASP A 278 2.75 -4.87 26.64
CA ASP A 278 2.05 -4.81 27.91
C ASP A 278 0.54 -4.61 27.65
N ASN A 279 -0.28 -5.48 28.27
CA ASN A 279 -1.74 -5.41 28.17
C ASN A 279 -2.31 -4.06 28.67
N ARG A 280 -1.59 -3.33 29.52
CA ARG A 280 -1.97 -1.99 29.99
C ARG A 280 -2.04 -0.97 28.87
N TYR A 281 -1.17 -1.07 27.87
CA TYR A 281 -1.06 -0.12 26.75
C TYR A 281 -1.79 -0.57 25.49
N ASN A 282 -2.26 -1.82 25.45
CA ASN A 282 -3.00 -2.41 24.34
C ASN A 282 -2.34 -2.23 22.93
N ARG A 283 -1.01 -2.10 22.89
CA ARG A 283 -0.21 -1.95 21.68
C ARG A 283 0.73 -3.12 21.47
N ASP A 284 0.47 -3.90 20.42
CA ASP A 284 1.28 -5.02 20.00
C ASP A 284 2.19 -4.68 18.80
N TYR A 285 2.55 -3.40 18.63
CA TYR A 285 3.44 -2.93 17.59
C TYR A 285 4.22 -1.70 18.04
N SER A 286 5.46 -1.59 17.54
CA SER A 286 6.33 -0.43 17.73
C SER A 286 6.21 0.51 16.53
N VAL A 287 6.20 1.80 16.80
CA VAL A 287 6.23 2.87 15.78
C VAL A 287 7.62 3.49 15.74
N GLY A 288 8.12 3.78 14.55
CA GLY A 288 9.46 4.32 14.38
C GLY A 288 9.74 4.89 13.02
N SER A 289 10.96 5.39 12.86
CA SER A 289 11.53 5.87 11.61
C SER A 289 12.70 5.00 11.16
N GLY A 290 13.03 5.07 9.87
CA GLY A 290 14.12 4.27 9.33
C GLY A 290 14.27 4.39 7.83
N TYR A 291 14.56 3.29 7.17
CA TYR A 291 14.70 3.23 5.73
C TYR A 291 14.24 1.87 5.17
N SER A 292 13.93 1.84 3.87
CA SER A 292 13.69 0.59 3.15
C SER A 292 14.46 0.53 1.83
N ILE A 293 14.76 -0.70 1.41
CA ILE A 293 15.30 -1.01 0.09
C ILE A 293 14.37 -2.03 -0.54
N LYS A 294 13.71 -1.63 -1.63
CA LYS A 294 12.75 -2.49 -2.34
C LYS A 294 13.27 -2.79 -3.74
N ASN A 295 13.16 -4.04 -4.14
CA ASN A 295 13.35 -4.45 -5.53
C ASN A 295 12.08 -5.13 -6.04
N TYR A 296 11.62 -4.72 -7.20
CA TYR A 296 10.60 -5.42 -7.96
C TYR A 296 11.14 -5.73 -9.33
N SER A 297 11.33 -6.99 -9.62
CA SER A 297 11.91 -7.45 -10.88
C SER A 297 11.07 -8.58 -11.49
N GLY A 298 11.20 -8.75 -12.79
CA GLY A 298 10.44 -9.79 -13.47
C GLY A 298 10.98 -10.13 -14.84
N ILE A 299 10.54 -11.29 -15.30
CA ILE A 299 10.79 -11.83 -16.62
C ILE A 299 9.45 -12.33 -17.17
N ASP A 300 9.09 -11.81 -18.35
CA ASP A 300 7.89 -12.22 -19.07
C ASP A 300 8.31 -12.90 -20.40
N TYR A 301 7.76 -14.07 -20.66
CA TYR A 301 7.92 -14.76 -21.95
C TYR A 301 6.61 -14.72 -22.73
N GLY A 302 6.53 -13.79 -23.66
CA GLY A 302 5.31 -13.47 -24.39
C GLY A 302 4.18 -13.07 -23.45
N SER A 303 2.97 -13.56 -23.77
CA SER A 303 1.81 -13.43 -22.87
C SER A 303 1.57 -14.68 -22.01
N PHE A 304 2.43 -15.70 -22.15
CA PHE A 304 2.17 -17.04 -21.63
C PHE A 304 2.65 -17.22 -20.18
N VAL A 305 3.91 -16.87 -19.88
CA VAL A 305 4.51 -17.05 -18.55
C VAL A 305 5.10 -15.73 -18.07
N ARG A 306 4.89 -15.42 -16.79
CA ARG A 306 5.50 -14.30 -16.07
C ARG A 306 6.09 -14.83 -14.78
N PHE A 307 7.33 -14.45 -14.51
CA PHE A 307 7.95 -14.64 -13.20
C PHE A 307 8.31 -13.26 -12.63
N HIS A 308 7.77 -12.96 -11.46
CA HIS A 308 8.01 -11.70 -10.75
C HIS A 308 8.56 -11.98 -9.37
N LEU A 309 9.44 -11.11 -8.90
CA LEU A 309 10.05 -11.17 -7.59
C LEU A 309 9.98 -9.79 -6.93
N LEU A 310 9.31 -9.72 -5.79
CA LEU A 310 9.41 -8.59 -4.88
C LEU A 310 10.35 -8.97 -3.74
N SER A 311 11.34 -8.14 -3.46
CA SER A 311 12.13 -8.20 -2.24
C SER A 311 12.11 -6.83 -1.56
N ASP A 312 11.98 -6.80 -0.25
CA ASP A 312 11.85 -5.58 0.52
C ASP A 312 12.53 -5.76 1.88
N MET A 313 13.54 -4.94 2.12
CA MET A 313 14.23 -4.86 3.39
C MET A 313 13.83 -3.56 4.09
N LYS A 314 13.38 -3.63 5.33
CA LYS A 314 13.04 -2.47 6.16
C LYS A 314 13.87 -2.48 7.44
N TYR A 315 14.42 -1.33 7.77
CA TYR A 315 15.00 -1.04 9.08
C TYR A 315 14.15 0.05 9.75
N LEU A 316 13.72 -0.22 10.98
CA LEU A 316 12.95 0.74 11.80
C LEU A 316 13.59 0.84 13.19
N ALA A 317 13.80 2.06 13.67
CA ALA A 317 14.14 2.36 15.05
C ALA A 317 12.91 2.97 15.74
N SER A 318 12.48 2.37 16.83
CA SER A 318 11.30 2.85 17.58
C SER A 318 11.53 4.25 18.15
N TRP A 319 10.46 5.07 18.17
CA TRP A 319 10.53 6.43 18.73
C TRP A 319 10.55 6.38 20.25
N HIS A 320 9.39 6.31 20.86
CA HIS A 320 9.21 6.25 22.31
C HIS A 320 8.57 4.91 22.64
N GLY A 321 9.36 3.99 23.15
CA GLY A 321 8.91 2.65 23.53
C GLY A 321 8.87 2.46 25.04
N TYR A 322 8.34 1.31 25.48
CA TYR A 322 8.35 0.91 26.87
C TYR A 322 9.76 0.99 27.42
N GLU A 323 9.89 1.61 28.58
CA GLU A 323 11.11 1.59 29.39
C GLU A 323 11.05 0.38 30.34
N ASP A 324 12.17 0.04 30.96
CA ASP A 324 12.27 -1.06 31.93
C ASP A 324 11.22 -0.90 33.01
N GLU A 325 10.47 -1.95 33.32
CA GLU A 325 9.30 -1.90 34.19
C GLU A 325 9.69 -1.46 35.61
N ASP A 326 9.44 -0.22 35.91
CA ASP A 326 9.26 0.19 37.29
C ASP A 326 7.80 -0.13 37.67
N GLU A 327 7.59 -1.34 38.21
CA GLU A 327 6.27 -1.81 38.68
C GLU A 327 5.62 -0.88 39.69
N THR A 328 6.37 0.09 40.22
CA THR A 328 5.93 1.11 41.16
C THR A 328 5.25 2.30 40.54
N LYS A 329 5.33 2.48 39.22
CA LYS A 329 4.68 3.60 38.53
C LYS A 329 3.18 3.34 38.36
N GLU A 330 2.43 4.02 39.16
CA GLU A 330 0.95 4.09 39.11
C GLU A 330 0.42 4.82 37.85
N TYR A 331 1.31 5.49 37.12
CA TYR A 331 0.97 6.31 35.97
C TYR A 331 1.25 5.56 34.66
N VAL A 332 0.19 5.38 33.87
CA VAL A 332 0.27 4.81 32.50
C VAL A 332 0.62 5.93 31.52
N ASP A 333 1.79 5.84 30.90
CA ASP A 333 2.19 6.78 29.84
C ASP A 333 1.57 6.36 28.50
N TYR A 334 0.47 6.98 28.12
CA TYR A 334 -0.23 6.70 26.85
C TYR A 334 0.56 7.14 25.61
N SER A 335 1.68 7.88 25.75
CA SER A 335 2.53 8.26 24.63
C SER A 335 3.46 7.13 24.17
N VAL A 336 3.56 6.04 24.94
CA VAL A 336 4.42 4.88 24.63
C VAL A 336 3.90 4.13 23.41
N MET A 337 4.82 3.84 22.48
CA MET A 337 4.52 3.29 21.15
C MET A 337 5.15 1.91 20.94
N GLY A 338 4.81 0.95 21.82
CA GLY A 338 5.30 -0.43 21.77
C GLY A 338 6.69 -0.59 22.39
N ASP A 339 7.34 -1.72 22.15
CA ASP A 339 8.68 -2.01 22.68
C ASP A 339 9.76 -1.08 22.11
N ARG A 340 10.67 -0.63 22.96
CA ARG A 340 11.83 0.14 22.54
C ARG A 340 12.89 -0.78 21.91
N GLY A 341 13.33 -0.44 20.69
CA GLY A 341 14.35 -1.24 20.00
C GLY A 341 14.48 -0.92 18.52
N ARG A 342 14.99 -1.89 17.78
CA ARG A 342 15.25 -1.80 16.34
C ARG A 342 14.75 -3.04 15.65
N ALA A 343 13.92 -2.88 14.63
CA ALA A 343 13.40 -3.96 13.80
C ALA A 343 14.11 -3.97 12.44
N VAL A 344 14.61 -5.14 12.04
CA VAL A 344 15.03 -5.41 10.66
C VAL A 344 14.09 -6.47 10.11
N THR A 345 13.42 -6.16 9.01
CA THR A 345 12.51 -7.09 8.36
C THR A 345 12.90 -7.25 6.90
N PHE A 346 12.90 -8.49 6.43
CA PHE A 346 13.12 -8.81 5.03
C PHE A 346 11.92 -9.61 4.50
N LEU A 347 11.29 -9.10 3.44
CA LEU A 347 10.23 -9.77 2.71
C LEU A 347 10.74 -10.26 1.37
N LEU A 348 10.36 -11.47 0.99
CA LEU A 348 10.64 -12.04 -0.32
C LEU A 348 9.37 -12.67 -0.87
N GLN A 349 8.92 -12.20 -2.02
CA GLN A 349 7.69 -12.66 -2.65
C GLN A 349 7.92 -13.04 -4.12
N PRO A 350 8.32 -14.29 -4.41
CA PRO A 350 8.30 -14.83 -5.75
C PRO A 350 6.86 -15.13 -6.19
N LYS A 351 6.56 -14.86 -7.45
CA LYS A 351 5.27 -15.13 -8.10
C LYS A 351 5.49 -15.63 -9.51
N ILE A 352 4.84 -16.72 -9.87
CA ILE A 352 4.74 -17.19 -11.24
C ILE A 352 3.29 -17.12 -11.70
N GLU A 353 3.07 -16.64 -12.90
CA GLU A 353 1.76 -16.59 -13.57
C GLU A 353 1.83 -17.34 -14.90
N ILE A 354 0.83 -18.16 -15.16
CA ILE A 354 0.64 -18.88 -16.43
C ILE A 354 -0.71 -18.45 -17.00
N SER A 355 -0.68 -17.81 -18.17
CA SER A 355 -1.91 -17.37 -18.85
C SER A 355 -2.65 -18.58 -19.47
N LEU A 356 -3.90 -18.76 -19.09
CA LEU A 356 -4.81 -19.77 -19.65
C LEU A 356 -5.54 -19.25 -20.88
N SER A 357 -5.80 -17.93 -20.89
CA SER A 357 -6.42 -17.23 -22.01
C SER A 357 -6.01 -15.75 -21.99
N LYS A 358 -6.60 -14.91 -22.86
CA LYS A 358 -6.38 -13.46 -22.84
C LYS A 358 -6.66 -12.82 -21.47
N HIS A 359 -7.67 -13.33 -20.76
CA HIS A 359 -8.16 -12.72 -19.50
C HIS A 359 -7.92 -13.60 -18.26
N TRP A 360 -7.75 -14.91 -18.42
CA TRP A 360 -7.61 -15.84 -17.29
C TRP A 360 -6.18 -16.33 -17.15
N PHE A 361 -5.73 -16.44 -15.90
CA PHE A 361 -4.41 -16.97 -15.55
C PHE A 361 -4.44 -17.79 -14.26
N MET A 362 -3.52 -18.71 -14.13
CA MET A 362 -3.18 -19.35 -12.85
C MET A 362 -1.94 -18.68 -12.27
N ALA A 363 -1.86 -18.62 -10.95
CA ALA A 363 -0.69 -18.11 -10.26
C ALA A 363 -0.32 -18.96 -9.05
N ALA A 364 0.98 -19.11 -8.86
CA ALA A 364 1.58 -19.58 -7.63
C ALA A 364 2.48 -18.49 -7.07
N SER A 365 2.37 -18.22 -5.78
CA SER A 365 3.24 -17.26 -5.09
C SER A 365 3.52 -17.70 -3.67
N SER A 366 4.61 -17.19 -3.10
CA SER A 366 4.95 -17.35 -1.69
C SER A 366 5.32 -16.00 -1.12
N LEU A 367 5.08 -15.79 0.16
CA LEU A 367 5.62 -14.66 0.90
C LEU A 367 6.46 -15.20 2.06
N PHE A 368 7.73 -14.84 2.09
CA PHE A 368 8.64 -15.10 3.20
C PHE A 368 8.87 -13.82 3.96
N VAL A 369 8.68 -13.83 5.28
CA VAL A 369 8.92 -12.70 6.17
C VAL A 369 9.92 -13.13 7.22
N PHE A 370 11.10 -12.53 7.17
CA PHE A 370 12.17 -12.69 8.16
C PHE A 370 12.19 -11.42 9.00
N ARG A 371 11.95 -11.54 10.29
CA ARG A 371 11.98 -10.43 11.22
C ARG A 371 13.01 -10.67 12.31
N ASN A 372 13.83 -9.67 12.54
CA ASN A 372 14.79 -9.61 13.62
C ASN A 372 14.52 -8.32 14.43
N PHE A 373 14.12 -8.47 15.68
CA PHE A 373 13.89 -7.34 16.56
C PHE A 373 14.92 -7.37 17.71
N HIS A 374 15.72 -6.30 17.80
CA HIS A 374 16.66 -6.05 18.89
C HIS A 374 15.99 -5.12 19.90
N TYR A 375 15.58 -5.70 21.02
CA TYR A 375 14.93 -4.99 22.11
C TYR A 375 15.97 -4.35 23.04
N CYS A 376 15.64 -3.18 23.61
CA CYS A 376 16.49 -2.52 24.59
C CYS A 376 16.39 -3.18 25.97
N TYR A 377 15.19 -3.67 26.34
CA TYR A 377 14.91 -4.16 27.69
C TYR A 377 14.48 -5.64 27.76
N HIS A 378 14.34 -6.27 26.60
CA HIS A 378 13.90 -7.66 26.50
C HIS A 378 14.85 -8.48 25.64
N PRO A 379 14.81 -9.83 25.72
CA PRO A 379 15.56 -10.70 24.83
C PRO A 379 15.20 -10.47 23.36
N ASN A 380 16.21 -10.48 22.49
CA ASN A 380 16.01 -10.34 21.05
C ASN A 380 15.12 -11.45 20.49
N ARG A 381 14.32 -11.13 19.48
CA ARG A 381 13.44 -12.06 18.78
C ARG A 381 13.78 -12.18 17.31
N HIS A 382 13.82 -13.44 16.85
CA HIS A 382 13.97 -13.80 15.45
C HIS A 382 12.76 -14.63 15.05
N THR A 383 12.04 -14.20 14.03
CA THR A 383 10.88 -14.94 13.54
C THR A 383 10.97 -15.12 12.03
N THR A 384 10.55 -16.28 11.55
CA THR A 384 10.37 -16.56 10.13
C THR A 384 8.95 -17.03 9.91
N THR A 385 8.26 -16.34 9.01
CA THR A 385 6.91 -16.70 8.58
C THR A 385 6.93 -16.89 7.07
N TYR A 386 6.21 -17.87 6.59
CA TYR A 386 6.01 -18.02 5.15
C TYR A 386 4.58 -18.39 4.83
N ASP A 387 4.11 -17.92 3.70
CA ASP A 387 2.87 -18.40 3.10
C ASP A 387 3.11 -18.93 1.69
N VAL A 388 2.24 -19.82 1.28
CA VAL A 388 2.16 -20.33 -0.10
C VAL A 388 0.74 -20.11 -0.58
N ARG A 389 0.61 -19.58 -1.78
CA ARG A 389 -0.68 -19.25 -2.41
C ARG A 389 -0.76 -19.88 -3.79
N LEU A 390 -1.88 -20.55 -4.05
CA LEU A 390 -2.23 -21.08 -5.36
C LEU A 390 -3.60 -20.56 -5.75
N GLY A 391 -3.74 -20.04 -6.96
CA GLY A 391 -4.99 -19.39 -7.33
C GLY A 391 -5.23 -19.26 -8.82
N ILE A 392 -6.43 -18.78 -9.12
CA ILE A 392 -6.89 -18.42 -10.46
C ILE A 392 -7.26 -16.96 -10.45
N GLY A 393 -6.82 -16.23 -11.48
CA GLY A 393 -7.07 -14.82 -11.61
C GLY A 393 -7.65 -14.41 -12.95
N PHE A 394 -8.22 -13.22 -12.94
CA PHE A 394 -8.74 -12.51 -14.10
C PHE A 394 -7.98 -11.20 -14.29
N LYS A 395 -7.65 -10.86 -15.54
CA LYS A 395 -6.92 -9.62 -15.91
C LYS A 395 -7.53 -8.93 -17.12
N ILE A 396 -7.44 -7.58 -17.11
CA ILE A 396 -7.85 -6.70 -18.22
C ILE A 396 -6.67 -5.82 -18.61
#